data_dcc7d398aafb4e9433eb41294abb2c9c
#
_entry.id   dcc7d398aafb4e9433eb41294abb2c9c
#
_cell.length_a   1.000
_cell.length_b   1.000
_cell.length_c   1.000
_cell.angle_alpha   90.00
_cell.angle_beta   90.00
_cell.angle_gamma   90.00
#
_symmetry.space_group_name_H-M   'P 1'
#
loop_
_entity.id
_entity.type
_entity.pdbx_description
1 polymer ?
#
loop_
_entity_poly.entity_id
_entity_poly.type
_entity_poly.pdbx_seq_one_letter_code
_entity_poly.pdbx_strand_id
1 'polypeptide(L)'
;MVTKMQVENAQRAWGEGIVSIAAAYNTGMDYVERARTHIKSLYAYDISPVLFKPTLAVDVQFRPTFEGALSYFVAGNDEYSEDKGFAIKGWTKVRFENEGIIINGKSAIAMGNYFFMTPEGDEVKVEFSFGYIVDSGGSLRINLHHSSIPASLE
;
A
#
# COMPACT_ATOMS: atom_id res chain seq x y z
N MET A 1 12.65 -10.97 16.73
CA MET A 1 12.98 -9.58 16.40
C MET A 1 12.83 -9.37 14.90
N VAL A 2 12.24 -8.26 14.50
CA VAL A 2 12.14 -7.88 13.08
C VAL A 2 13.52 -7.54 12.52
N THR A 3 13.77 -7.87 11.26
CA THR A 3 15.00 -7.53 10.56
C THR A 3 14.72 -6.54 9.44
N LYS A 4 15.77 -5.81 9.03
CA LYS A 4 15.70 -4.91 7.88
C LYS A 4 15.29 -5.67 6.62
N MET A 5 15.82 -6.87 6.41
CA MET A 5 15.47 -7.70 5.25
C MET A 5 13.98 -8.05 5.22
N GLN A 6 13.38 -8.33 6.38
CA GLN A 6 11.94 -8.59 6.46
C GLN A 6 11.13 -7.37 6.02
N VAL A 7 11.55 -6.18 6.43
CA VAL A 7 10.88 -4.93 6.00
C VAL A 7 11.00 -4.75 4.48
N GLU A 8 12.20 -4.93 3.95
CA GLU A 8 12.43 -4.81 2.50
C GLU A 8 11.63 -5.84 1.70
N ASN A 9 11.53 -7.07 2.22
CA ASN A 9 10.70 -8.11 1.59
C ASN A 9 9.20 -7.75 1.63
N ALA A 10 8.74 -7.18 2.74
CA ALA A 10 7.35 -6.72 2.86
C ALA A 10 7.04 -5.59 1.87
N GLN A 11 7.98 -4.67 1.69
CA GLN A 11 7.86 -3.59 0.71
C GLN A 11 7.79 -4.15 -0.71
N ARG A 12 8.67 -5.10 -1.03
CA ARG A 12 8.67 -5.75 -2.35
C ARG A 12 7.34 -6.48 -2.60
N ALA A 13 6.85 -7.21 -1.62
CA ALA A 13 5.57 -7.90 -1.73
C ALA A 13 4.42 -6.92 -1.96
N TRP A 14 4.45 -5.77 -1.29
CA TRP A 14 3.45 -4.73 -1.48
C TRP A 14 3.46 -4.21 -2.91
N GLY A 15 4.62 -3.89 -3.43
CA GLY A 15 4.77 -3.38 -4.80
C GLY A 15 4.35 -4.41 -5.85
N GLU A 16 4.77 -5.66 -5.68
CA GLU A 16 4.37 -6.75 -6.59
C GLU A 16 2.87 -7.00 -6.54
N GLY A 17 2.26 -6.85 -5.37
CA GLY A 17 0.80 -6.96 -5.22
C GLY A 17 0.05 -5.88 -6.00
N ILE A 18 0.52 -4.64 -5.95
CA ILE A 18 -0.09 -3.54 -6.73
C ILE A 18 0.00 -3.84 -8.23
N VAL A 19 1.16 -4.26 -8.72
CA VAL A 19 1.36 -4.61 -10.13
C VAL A 19 0.46 -5.78 -10.53
N SER A 20 0.32 -6.76 -9.65
CA SER A 20 -0.54 -7.93 -9.86
C SER A 20 -2.02 -7.57 -9.99
N ILE A 21 -2.48 -6.64 -9.15
CA ILE A 21 -3.87 -6.12 -9.22
C ILE A 21 -4.10 -5.40 -10.54
N ALA A 22 -3.16 -4.55 -10.93
CA ALA A 22 -3.24 -3.81 -12.21
C ALA A 22 -3.28 -4.77 -13.40
N ALA A 23 -2.44 -5.81 -13.40
CA ALA A 23 -2.41 -6.81 -14.46
C ALA A 23 -3.71 -7.61 -14.53
N ALA A 24 -4.26 -7.99 -13.37
CA ALA A 24 -5.53 -8.71 -13.30
C ALA A 24 -6.67 -7.88 -13.90
N TYR A 25 -6.72 -6.59 -13.57
CA TYR A 25 -7.71 -5.67 -14.12
C TYR A 25 -7.61 -5.58 -15.65
N ASN A 26 -6.39 -5.43 -16.16
CA ASN A 26 -6.15 -5.26 -17.62
C ASN A 26 -6.40 -6.53 -18.41
N THR A 27 -6.34 -7.70 -17.80
CA THR A 27 -6.54 -8.99 -18.48
C THR A 27 -7.91 -9.61 -18.21
N GLY A 28 -8.82 -8.86 -17.56
CA GLY A 28 -10.18 -9.33 -17.29
C GLY A 28 -10.27 -10.39 -16.19
N MET A 29 -9.25 -10.51 -15.34
CA MET A 29 -9.24 -11.44 -14.22
C MET A 29 -9.91 -10.80 -12.99
N ASP A 30 -10.08 -11.58 -11.92
CA ASP A 30 -10.72 -11.12 -10.69
C ASP A 30 -9.76 -10.24 -9.87
N TYR A 31 -9.66 -8.98 -10.28
CA TYR A 31 -8.77 -8.02 -9.64
C TYR A 31 -9.24 -7.62 -8.22
N VAL A 32 -10.54 -7.68 -7.95
CA VAL A 32 -11.07 -7.38 -6.62
C VAL A 32 -10.60 -8.44 -5.62
N GLU A 33 -10.66 -9.71 -5.98
CA GLU A 33 -10.16 -10.79 -5.12
C GLU A 33 -8.65 -10.69 -4.92
N ARG A 34 -7.90 -10.32 -5.97
CA ARG A 34 -6.47 -10.06 -5.84
C ARG A 34 -6.19 -8.95 -4.83
N ALA A 35 -6.96 -7.86 -4.88
CA ALA A 35 -6.83 -6.76 -3.94
C ALA A 35 -7.18 -7.19 -2.52
N ARG A 36 -8.24 -7.99 -2.33
CA ARG A 36 -8.58 -8.53 -1.02
C ARG A 36 -7.44 -9.36 -0.44
N THR A 37 -6.84 -10.22 -1.24
CA THR A 37 -5.69 -11.03 -0.82
C THR A 37 -4.50 -10.15 -0.44
N HIS A 38 -4.22 -9.13 -1.23
CA HIS A 38 -3.15 -8.16 -0.98
C HIS A 38 -3.32 -7.48 0.39
N ILE A 39 -4.50 -6.96 0.66
CA ILE A 39 -4.77 -6.26 1.92
C ILE A 39 -4.74 -7.25 3.08
N LYS A 40 -5.39 -8.40 2.92
CA LYS A 40 -5.48 -9.41 3.99
C LYS A 40 -4.10 -9.92 4.41
N SER A 41 -3.20 -10.13 3.46
CA SER A 41 -1.88 -10.66 3.76
C SER A 41 -0.88 -9.61 4.25
N LEU A 42 -1.05 -8.35 3.86
CA LEU A 42 -0.05 -7.31 4.13
C LEU A 42 -0.47 -6.26 5.17
N TYR A 43 -1.77 -6.02 5.35
CA TYR A 43 -2.27 -5.05 6.32
C TYR A 43 -2.81 -5.76 7.56
N ALA A 44 -2.76 -5.08 8.70
CA ALA A 44 -3.07 -5.65 10.01
C ALA A 44 -4.53 -5.49 10.45
N TYR A 45 -5.47 -5.25 9.52
CA TYR A 45 -6.87 -4.96 9.87
C TYR A 45 -7.54 -6.01 10.75
N ASP A 46 -7.12 -7.27 10.64
CA ASP A 46 -7.69 -8.39 11.42
C ASP A 46 -7.07 -8.55 12.81
N ILE A 47 -5.93 -7.89 13.09
CA ILE A 47 -5.19 -8.10 14.35
C ILE A 47 -4.89 -6.81 15.12
N SER A 48 -5.15 -5.64 14.56
CA SER A 48 -4.74 -4.35 15.13
C SER A 48 -5.56 -3.24 14.51
N PRO A 49 -5.70 -2.08 15.17
CA PRO A 49 -6.06 -0.85 14.47
C PRO A 49 -5.03 -0.56 13.39
N VAL A 50 -5.47 0.01 12.28
CA VAL A 50 -4.60 0.42 11.17
C VAL A 50 -4.81 1.90 10.89
N LEU A 51 -3.72 2.64 10.87
CA LEU A 51 -3.71 4.06 10.52
C LEU A 51 -3.29 4.17 9.07
N PHE A 52 -4.25 4.36 8.19
CA PHE A 52 -3.99 4.44 6.75
C PHE A 52 -4.53 5.74 6.17
N LYS A 53 -3.63 6.56 5.64
CA LYS A 53 -3.95 7.77 4.86
C LYS A 53 -3.40 7.55 3.45
N PRO A 54 -4.25 7.11 2.49
CA PRO A 54 -3.82 6.88 1.11
C PRO A 54 -3.42 8.17 0.39
N THR A 55 -2.65 8.04 -0.68
CA THR A 55 -2.07 9.16 -1.43
C THR A 55 -3.09 10.19 -1.87
N LEU A 56 -4.19 9.75 -2.47
CA LEU A 56 -5.13 10.64 -3.17
C LEU A 56 -6.47 10.80 -2.46
N ALA A 57 -6.60 10.31 -1.21
CA ALA A 57 -7.84 10.45 -0.46
C ALA A 57 -7.95 11.88 0.08
N VAL A 58 -9.07 12.54 -0.20
CA VAL A 58 -9.33 13.94 0.16
C VAL A 58 -10.54 14.05 1.08
N ASP A 59 -11.68 13.51 0.67
CA ASP A 59 -12.92 13.62 1.42
C ASP A 59 -12.96 12.67 2.61
N VAL A 60 -12.65 11.42 2.40
CA VAL A 60 -12.47 10.42 3.45
C VAL A 60 -11.00 10.07 3.49
N GLN A 61 -10.22 10.86 4.21
CA GLN A 61 -8.76 10.77 4.19
C GLN A 61 -8.22 9.50 4.81
N PHE A 62 -8.85 9.03 5.88
CA PHE A 62 -8.33 7.92 6.68
C PHE A 62 -9.17 6.68 6.46
N ARG A 63 -8.49 5.55 6.30
CA ARG A 63 -9.14 4.29 5.96
C ARG A 63 -8.87 3.26 7.06
N PRO A 64 -9.61 3.34 8.19
CA PRO A 64 -9.38 2.43 9.33
C PRO A 64 -9.98 1.04 9.14
N THR A 65 -10.72 0.79 8.05
CA THR A 65 -11.36 -0.50 7.80
C THR A 65 -10.82 -1.17 6.55
N PHE A 66 -10.93 -2.50 6.52
CA PHE A 66 -10.57 -3.31 5.35
C PHE A 66 -11.31 -2.83 4.10
N GLU A 67 -12.62 -2.61 4.20
CA GLU A 67 -13.44 -2.20 3.05
C GLU A 67 -13.06 -0.80 2.55
N GLY A 68 -12.69 0.10 3.45
CA GLY A 68 -12.21 1.43 3.08
C GLY A 68 -10.89 1.38 2.32
N ALA A 69 -9.97 0.50 2.73
CA ALA A 69 -8.72 0.27 2.03
C ALA A 69 -8.96 -0.37 0.66
N LEU A 70 -9.84 -1.38 0.61
CA LEU A 70 -10.20 -2.05 -0.64
C LEU A 70 -10.76 -1.06 -1.66
N SER A 71 -11.67 -0.18 -1.23
CA SER A 71 -12.24 0.84 -2.10
C SER A 71 -11.16 1.75 -2.69
N TYR A 72 -10.18 2.15 -1.88
CA TYR A 72 -9.11 2.99 -2.39
C TYR A 72 -8.36 2.30 -3.54
N PHE A 73 -8.07 1.02 -3.40
CA PHE A 73 -7.29 0.29 -4.40
C PHE A 73 -8.07 -0.06 -5.66
N VAL A 74 -9.37 -0.38 -5.55
CA VAL A 74 -10.13 -0.90 -6.70
C VAL A 74 -11.41 -0.14 -7.02
N ALA A 75 -11.78 0.87 -6.24
CA ALA A 75 -13.00 1.66 -6.40
C ALA A 75 -14.28 0.82 -6.24
N GLY A 76 -15.41 1.38 -6.58
CA GLY A 76 -16.68 0.65 -6.64
C GLY A 76 -17.50 0.62 -5.36
N ASN A 77 -17.06 1.31 -4.29
CA ASN A 77 -17.82 1.40 -3.04
C ASN A 77 -18.42 2.81 -2.91
N ASP A 78 -19.74 2.90 -2.85
CA ASP A 78 -20.46 4.17 -2.84
C ASP A 78 -20.15 5.03 -1.61
N GLU A 79 -19.70 4.44 -0.51
CA GLU A 79 -19.28 5.18 0.68
C GLU A 79 -18.01 6.00 0.44
N TYR A 80 -17.25 5.67 -0.61
CA TYR A 80 -15.98 6.31 -0.96
C TYR A 80 -16.02 6.71 -2.43
N SER A 81 -16.98 7.55 -2.80
CA SER A 81 -17.24 7.90 -4.19
C SER A 81 -16.09 8.64 -4.88
N GLU A 82 -15.16 9.21 -4.12
CA GLU A 82 -13.97 9.85 -4.67
C GLU A 82 -12.96 8.84 -5.25
N ASP A 83 -13.04 7.57 -4.85
CA ASP A 83 -12.03 6.56 -5.22
C ASP A 83 -12.10 6.22 -6.70
N LYS A 84 -10.93 6.22 -7.36
CA LYS A 84 -10.78 5.87 -8.77
C LYS A 84 -10.10 4.52 -8.97
N GLY A 85 -9.68 3.87 -7.88
CA GLY A 85 -8.94 2.61 -7.95
C GLY A 85 -7.46 2.82 -8.22
N PHE A 86 -6.73 3.17 -7.18
CA PHE A 86 -5.29 3.44 -7.32
C PHE A 86 -4.53 2.26 -7.93
N ALA A 87 -4.90 1.02 -7.55
CA ALA A 87 -4.19 -0.17 -7.99
C ALA A 87 -4.57 -0.63 -9.42
N ILE A 88 -5.64 -0.08 -9.99
CA ILE A 88 -6.09 -0.48 -11.35
C ILE A 88 -5.72 0.54 -12.43
N LYS A 89 -4.74 1.39 -12.16
CA LYS A 89 -4.26 2.41 -13.10
C LYS A 89 -3.17 1.90 -14.04
N GLY A 90 -2.90 0.59 -14.06
CA GLY A 90 -1.96 0.01 -15.01
C GLY A 90 -0.50 0.09 -14.61
N TRP A 91 -0.22 0.21 -13.32
CA TRP A 91 1.16 0.25 -12.85
C TRP A 91 1.92 -1.02 -13.26
N THR A 92 3.10 -0.85 -13.87
CA THR A 92 3.91 -1.96 -14.36
C THR A 92 5.06 -2.32 -13.45
N LYS A 93 5.44 -1.42 -12.54
CA LYS A 93 6.52 -1.64 -11.57
C LYS A 93 6.35 -0.69 -10.40
N VAL A 94 6.68 -1.17 -9.21
CA VAL A 94 6.77 -0.34 -8.00
C VAL A 94 8.12 -0.63 -7.35
N ARG A 95 8.91 0.41 -7.08
CA ARG A 95 10.20 0.28 -6.39
C ARG A 95 10.25 1.22 -5.20
N PHE A 96 10.97 0.82 -4.17
CA PHE A 96 11.12 1.57 -2.92
C PHE A 96 12.54 2.12 -2.80
N GLU A 97 12.64 3.36 -2.31
CA GLU A 97 13.90 3.95 -1.87
C GLU A 97 13.70 4.40 -0.42
N ASN A 98 14.22 3.63 0.51
CA ASN A 98 14.10 3.93 1.92
C ASN A 98 15.07 5.05 2.30
N GLU A 99 14.57 6.08 2.96
CA GLU A 99 15.40 7.04 3.69
C GLU A 99 15.96 6.35 4.94
N GLY A 100 15.11 5.59 5.63
CA GLY A 100 15.53 4.84 6.81
C GLY A 100 14.51 3.81 7.24
N ILE A 101 15.02 2.83 7.99
CA ILE A 101 14.22 1.77 8.62
C ILE A 101 14.66 1.71 10.07
N ILE A 102 13.71 1.83 10.99
CA ILE A 102 13.97 1.73 12.44
C ILE A 102 13.30 0.47 12.95
N ILE A 103 14.10 -0.41 13.55
CA ILE A 103 13.62 -1.66 14.13
C ILE A 103 13.48 -1.48 15.64
N ASN A 104 12.34 -1.90 16.19
CA ASN A 104 12.10 -1.87 17.63
C ASN A 104 11.43 -3.17 18.05
N GLY A 105 12.24 -4.20 18.35
CA GLY A 105 11.75 -5.50 18.75
C GLY A 105 10.90 -6.17 17.68
N LYS A 106 9.60 -6.25 17.94
CA LYS A 106 8.61 -6.88 17.04
C LYS A 106 7.87 -5.87 16.17
N SER A 107 8.37 -4.65 16.11
CA SER A 107 7.81 -3.61 15.26
C SER A 107 8.91 -2.91 14.48
N ALA A 108 8.51 -2.22 13.42
CA ALA A 108 9.42 -1.44 12.59
C ALA A 108 8.69 -0.27 11.96
N ILE A 109 9.43 0.79 11.66
CA ILE A 109 8.93 1.89 10.84
C ILE A 109 9.93 2.16 9.73
N ALA A 110 9.41 2.58 8.58
CA ALA A 110 10.22 2.92 7.42
C ALA A 110 9.64 4.16 6.75
N MET A 111 10.50 4.97 6.19
CA MET A 111 10.10 6.17 5.48
C MET A 111 11.00 6.36 4.27
N GLY A 112 10.44 6.87 3.19
CA GLY A 112 11.19 7.19 1.99
C GLY A 112 10.28 7.52 0.82
N ASN A 113 10.75 7.23 -0.36
CA ASN A 113 9.96 7.38 -1.59
C ASN A 113 9.70 6.03 -2.21
N TYR A 114 8.53 5.87 -2.84
CA TYR A 114 8.30 4.77 -3.74
C TYR A 114 7.87 5.33 -5.10
N PHE A 115 8.18 4.58 -6.14
CA PHE A 115 8.03 5.02 -7.51
C PHE A 115 7.15 4.03 -8.25
N PHE A 116 6.12 4.56 -8.88
CA PHE A 116 5.12 3.78 -9.61
C PHE A 116 5.32 4.03 -11.10
N MET A 117 5.62 2.99 -11.86
CA MET A 117 5.84 3.11 -13.29
C MET A 117 4.52 2.97 -14.04
N THR A 118 4.23 3.95 -14.90
CA THR A 118 3.04 3.96 -15.76
C THR A 118 3.22 2.96 -16.91
N PRO A 119 2.12 2.61 -17.64
CA PRO A 119 2.24 1.78 -18.84
C PRO A 119 3.17 2.35 -19.90
N GLU A 120 3.33 3.69 -19.93
CA GLU A 120 4.20 4.39 -20.90
C GLU A 120 5.68 4.40 -20.45
N GLY A 121 5.99 3.92 -19.25
CA GLY A 121 7.35 3.85 -18.75
C GLY A 121 7.81 5.05 -17.92
N ASP A 122 6.91 5.98 -17.61
CA ASP A 122 7.22 7.11 -16.72
C ASP A 122 7.09 6.69 -15.26
N GLU A 123 7.94 7.24 -14.40
CA GLU A 123 7.84 7.00 -12.95
C GLU A 123 7.12 8.15 -12.26
N VAL A 124 6.18 7.81 -11.37
CA VAL A 124 5.53 8.76 -10.47
C VAL A 124 6.13 8.59 -9.09
N LYS A 125 6.72 9.66 -8.57
CA LYS A 125 7.35 9.69 -7.25
C LYS A 125 6.30 10.01 -6.19
N VAL A 126 6.26 9.18 -5.14
CA VAL A 126 5.32 9.31 -4.02
C VAL A 126 6.10 9.08 -2.73
N GLU A 127 5.73 9.79 -1.67
CA GLU A 127 6.33 9.63 -0.35
C GLU A 127 5.55 8.60 0.47
N PHE A 128 6.26 7.84 1.32
CA PHE A 128 5.61 6.88 2.21
C PHE A 128 6.18 6.91 3.61
N SER A 129 5.32 6.56 4.56
CA SER A 129 5.70 6.11 5.90
C SER A 129 4.94 4.82 6.16
N PHE A 130 5.64 3.75 6.51
CA PHE A 130 5.04 2.46 6.87
C PHE A 130 5.41 2.09 8.29
N GLY A 131 4.43 1.58 9.02
CA GLY A 131 4.65 0.91 10.30
C GLY A 131 4.28 -0.55 10.19
N TYR A 132 5.05 -1.42 10.83
CA TYR A 132 4.86 -2.88 10.76
C TYR A 132 4.81 -3.48 12.15
N ILE A 133 3.96 -4.49 12.31
CA ILE A 133 3.94 -5.37 13.48
C ILE A 133 4.03 -6.81 13.00
N VAL A 134 4.42 -7.70 13.91
CA VAL A 134 4.56 -9.14 13.60
C VAL A 134 3.26 -9.83 14.00
N ASP A 135 2.70 -10.64 13.11
CA ASP A 135 1.51 -11.46 13.40
C ASP A 135 1.91 -12.77 14.10
N SER A 136 0.92 -13.59 14.47
CA SER A 136 1.16 -14.85 15.17
C SER A 136 1.98 -15.86 14.37
N GLY A 137 1.99 -15.73 13.05
CA GLY A 137 2.77 -16.60 12.15
C GLY A 137 4.17 -16.06 11.86
N GLY A 138 4.56 -14.93 12.43
CA GLY A 138 5.88 -14.32 12.22
C GLY A 138 5.98 -13.41 11.00
N SER A 139 4.88 -13.14 10.33
CA SER A 139 4.86 -12.25 9.15
C SER A 139 4.64 -10.79 9.55
N LEU A 140 5.23 -9.88 8.79
CA LEU A 140 5.01 -8.46 8.98
C LEU A 140 3.67 -8.03 8.40
N ARG A 141 2.95 -7.22 9.18
CA ARG A 141 1.66 -6.68 8.79
C ARG A 141 1.68 -5.16 9.02
N ILE A 142 1.14 -4.42 8.08
CA ILE A 142 1.14 -2.96 8.10
C ILE A 142 0.06 -2.45 9.07
N ASN A 143 0.46 -1.65 10.07
CA ASN A 143 -0.48 -0.95 10.94
C ASN A 143 -0.42 0.58 10.79
N LEU A 144 0.53 1.08 10.01
CA LEU A 144 0.63 2.49 9.64
C LEU A 144 1.03 2.59 8.17
N HIS A 145 0.28 3.36 7.39
CA HIS A 145 0.62 3.67 6.01
C HIS A 145 0.17 5.09 5.70
N HIS A 146 1.11 6.01 5.65
CA HIS A 146 0.87 7.37 5.20
C HIS A 146 1.55 7.54 3.84
N SER A 147 0.78 7.99 2.87
CA SER A 147 1.27 8.20 1.51
C SER A 147 0.86 9.58 1.01
N SER A 148 1.79 10.28 0.37
CA SER A 148 1.54 11.64 -0.10
C SER A 148 2.36 11.94 -1.35
N ILE A 149 1.82 12.84 -2.18
CA ILE A 149 2.54 13.42 -3.30
C ILE A 149 3.54 14.42 -2.73
N PRO A 150 4.77 14.51 -3.26
CA PRO A 150 5.70 15.55 -2.82
C PRO A 150 5.09 16.94 -2.92
N ALA A 151 5.41 17.78 -1.97
CA ALA A 151 4.87 19.13 -1.92
C ALA A 151 5.20 19.91 -3.20
N SER A 152 4.24 20.73 -3.61
CA SER A 152 4.41 21.67 -4.72
C SER A 152 4.27 23.09 -4.19
N LEU A 153 5.11 24.00 -4.69
CA LEU A 153 5.07 25.42 -4.32
C LEU A 153 4.19 26.24 -5.26
N GLU A 154 3.55 25.60 -6.21
CA GLU A 154 2.63 26.28 -7.14
C GLU A 154 1.22 26.33 -6.60
#